data_b98094d9cfd229e4be6b91bdf8254108
#
_entry.id   b98094d9cfd229e4be6b91bdf8254108
#
_cell.length_a   1.000
_cell.length_b   1.000
_cell.length_c   1.000
_cell.angle_alpha   90.00
_cell.angle_beta   90.00
_cell.angle_gamma   90.00
#
_symmetry.space_group_name_H-M   'P 1'
#
loop_
_entity.id
_entity.type
_entity.pdbx_description
1 polymer ?
#
loop_
_entity_poly.entity_id
_entity_poly.type
_entity_poly.pdbx_seq_one_letter_code
_entity_poly.pdbx_strand_id
1 'polypeptide(L)'
;MTELKPGESSQHQQLTIRATAGAPVPQVENGYLLHHPNGQLYLEPHGFLDPSLPPQPLDAVITPMVDLGLPLAGAFVKGCTVVPELVKRFQPRTVLASTSGGDVRFEGALSGLLQMAGSAAETATCLPAETRWLNSSPGERYQLR
;
A
#
# COMPACT_ATOMS: atom_id res chain seq x y z
N MET A 1 -1.77 -18.22 16.53
CA MET A 1 -1.55 -17.14 15.53
C MET A 1 -0.14 -17.34 15.00
N THR A 2 0.04 -17.46 13.70
CA THR A 2 1.37 -17.69 13.09
C THR A 2 1.92 -16.34 12.66
N GLU A 3 3.07 -15.95 13.18
CA GLU A 3 3.82 -14.79 12.73
C GLU A 3 4.60 -15.18 11.47
N LEU A 4 4.54 -14.34 10.44
CA LEU A 4 5.31 -14.52 9.21
C LEU A 4 6.44 -13.50 9.17
N LYS A 5 7.65 -13.96 8.96
CA LYS A 5 8.81 -13.09 8.69
C LYS A 5 8.89 -12.76 7.19
N PRO A 6 9.52 -11.64 6.82
CA PRO A 6 9.76 -11.33 5.40
C PRO A 6 10.34 -12.51 4.63
N GLY A 7 9.72 -12.83 3.50
CA GLY A 7 10.07 -13.99 2.67
C GLY A 7 9.31 -15.28 2.99
N GLU A 8 8.73 -15.40 4.18
CA GLU A 8 7.93 -16.56 4.57
C GLU A 8 6.52 -16.50 3.97
N SER A 9 5.93 -17.67 3.77
CA SER A 9 4.57 -17.80 3.24
C SER A 9 3.73 -18.73 4.09
N SER A 10 2.45 -18.44 4.14
CA SER A 10 1.42 -19.31 4.70
C SER A 10 0.34 -19.57 3.65
N GLN A 11 -0.19 -20.77 3.65
CA GLN A 11 -1.29 -21.14 2.75
C GLN A 11 -2.54 -21.45 3.54
N HIS A 12 -3.65 -20.86 3.11
CA HIS A 12 -4.97 -21.14 3.64
C HIS A 12 -5.92 -21.44 2.48
N GLN A 13 -6.28 -22.71 2.33
CA GLN A 13 -7.04 -23.21 1.17
C GLN A 13 -6.33 -22.81 -0.16
N GLN A 14 -6.97 -22.01 -1.00
CA GLN A 14 -6.43 -21.54 -2.28
C GLN A 14 -5.67 -20.22 -2.17
N LEU A 15 -5.66 -19.59 -0.98
CA LEU A 15 -4.96 -18.32 -0.73
C LEU A 15 -3.56 -18.58 -0.20
N THR A 16 -2.55 -18.09 -0.90
CA THR A 16 -1.18 -18.01 -0.40
C THR A 16 -0.90 -16.57 0.03
N ILE A 17 -0.43 -16.39 1.25
CA ILE A 17 -0.01 -15.11 1.82
C ILE A 17 1.49 -15.16 2.01
N ARG A 18 2.22 -14.30 1.32
CA ARG A 18 3.68 -14.15 1.48
C ARG A 18 3.97 -12.81 2.14
N ALA A 19 4.66 -12.85 3.27
CA ALA A 19 5.18 -11.64 3.91
C ALA A 19 6.38 -11.10 3.10
N THR A 20 6.42 -9.78 2.94
CA THR A 20 7.51 -9.05 2.30
C THR A 20 8.15 -8.12 3.32
N ALA A 21 9.34 -7.63 3.05
CA ALA A 21 9.88 -6.57 3.87
C ALA A 21 8.97 -5.33 3.78
N GLY A 22 8.80 -4.66 4.90
CA GLY A 22 8.01 -3.44 5.01
C GLY A 22 8.83 -2.31 5.64
N ALA A 23 8.18 -1.20 5.94
CA ALA A 23 8.83 -0.02 6.49
C ALA A 23 9.46 -0.28 7.87
N PRO A 24 10.68 0.23 8.12
CA PRO A 24 11.41 -0.03 9.36
C PRO A 24 10.95 0.82 10.55
N VAL A 25 9.90 1.64 10.42
CA VAL A 25 9.48 2.62 11.44
C VAL A 25 8.00 2.44 11.77
N PRO A 26 7.60 2.43 13.06
CA PRO A 26 8.42 2.37 14.27
C PRO A 26 8.95 0.97 14.58
N GLN A 27 8.38 -0.05 13.97
CA GLN A 27 8.81 -1.45 14.00
C GLN A 27 8.78 -1.99 12.58
N VAL A 28 9.50 -3.06 12.33
CA VAL A 28 9.46 -3.72 11.02
C VAL A 28 8.04 -4.22 10.79
N GLU A 29 7.33 -3.58 9.89
CA GLU A 29 6.02 -4.02 9.45
C GLU A 29 6.13 -4.70 8.10
N ASN A 30 5.39 -5.78 7.92
CA ASN A 30 5.39 -6.51 6.66
C ASN A 30 4.44 -5.87 5.66
N GLY A 31 4.84 -5.86 4.38
CA GLY A 31 3.90 -5.91 3.29
C GLY A 31 3.46 -7.36 3.04
N TYR A 32 2.43 -7.56 2.23
CA TYR A 32 1.91 -8.90 1.93
C TYR A 32 1.55 -9.04 0.47
N LEU A 33 2.12 -10.08 -0.17
CA LEU A 33 1.64 -10.57 -1.46
C LEU A 33 0.60 -11.66 -1.21
N LEU A 34 -0.60 -11.43 -1.73
CA LEU A 34 -1.69 -12.38 -1.68
C LEU A 34 -1.87 -12.98 -3.08
N HIS A 35 -1.79 -14.29 -3.16
CA HIS A 35 -2.00 -15.03 -4.39
C HIS A 35 -3.18 -16.00 -4.26
N HIS A 36 -4.12 -15.89 -5.18
CA HIS A 36 -5.26 -16.78 -5.32
C HIS A 36 -5.44 -17.12 -6.81
N PRO A 37 -5.98 -18.29 -7.23
CA PRO A 37 -6.24 -18.60 -8.64
C PRO A 37 -7.05 -17.51 -9.37
N ASN A 38 -7.84 -16.73 -8.62
CA ASN A 38 -8.63 -15.64 -9.16
C ASN A 38 -7.89 -14.30 -9.22
N GLY A 39 -6.67 -14.15 -8.70
CA GLY A 39 -5.91 -12.91 -8.81
C GLY A 39 -4.83 -12.75 -7.77
N GLN A 40 -4.03 -11.70 -7.97
CA GLN A 40 -2.90 -11.36 -7.14
C GLN A 40 -3.00 -9.93 -6.65
N LEU A 41 -2.70 -9.72 -5.37
CA LEU A 41 -2.77 -8.43 -4.71
C LEU A 41 -1.52 -8.20 -3.86
N TYR A 42 -1.00 -6.99 -3.90
CA TYR A 42 0.03 -6.53 -2.97
C TYR A 42 -0.56 -5.52 -2.00
N LEU A 43 -0.45 -5.80 -0.71
CA LEU A 43 -0.81 -4.87 0.37
C LEU A 43 0.49 -4.34 0.98
N GLU A 44 0.67 -3.04 0.89
CA GLU A 44 1.80 -2.35 1.48
C GLU A 44 1.29 -1.14 2.31
N PRO A 45 1.35 -1.23 3.65
CA PRO A 45 0.64 -0.27 4.51
C PRO A 45 1.35 1.07 4.71
N HIS A 46 2.64 1.20 4.38
CA HIS A 46 3.44 2.39 4.73
C HIS A 46 4.16 3.08 3.57
N GLY A 47 3.92 2.67 2.32
CA GLY A 47 4.64 3.22 1.18
C GLY A 47 6.11 2.77 1.19
N PHE A 48 6.34 1.47 1.32
CA PHE A 48 7.64 0.84 1.21
C PHE A 48 7.63 -0.20 0.10
N LEU A 49 8.62 -0.14 -0.78
CA LEU A 49 8.78 -1.15 -1.80
C LEU A 49 9.92 -2.09 -1.45
N ASP A 50 9.60 -3.35 -1.13
CA ASP A 50 10.60 -4.38 -0.90
C ASP A 50 11.47 -4.57 -2.15
N PRO A 51 12.77 -4.25 -2.08
CA PRO A 51 13.65 -4.33 -3.24
C PRO A 51 13.87 -5.75 -3.74
N SER A 52 13.61 -6.75 -2.89
CA SER A 52 13.76 -8.17 -3.24
C SER A 52 12.63 -8.71 -4.11
N LEU A 53 11.52 -7.98 -4.23
CA LEU A 53 10.39 -8.40 -5.06
C LEU A 53 10.69 -8.20 -6.54
N PRO A 54 10.61 -9.26 -7.36
CA PRO A 54 10.79 -9.15 -8.79
C PRO A 54 9.63 -8.39 -9.43
N PRO A 55 9.84 -7.74 -10.58
CA PRO A 55 8.76 -7.20 -11.38
C PRO A 55 7.77 -8.30 -11.77
N GLN A 56 6.48 -8.05 -11.56
CA GLN A 56 5.40 -8.96 -11.94
C GLN A 56 4.09 -8.19 -12.06
N PRO A 57 3.24 -8.47 -13.05
CA PRO A 57 1.93 -7.82 -13.12
C PRO A 57 1.03 -8.29 -11.98
N LEU A 58 0.29 -7.36 -11.39
CA LEU A 58 -0.67 -7.64 -10.32
C LEU A 58 -2.08 -7.15 -10.72
N ASP A 59 -3.11 -7.77 -10.16
CA ASP A 59 -4.48 -7.27 -10.33
C ASP A 59 -4.70 -6.01 -9.51
N ALA A 60 -4.15 -5.95 -8.29
CA ALA A 60 -4.29 -4.76 -7.45
C ALA A 60 -3.08 -4.52 -6.53
N VAL A 61 -2.91 -3.24 -6.18
CA VAL A 61 -2.03 -2.79 -5.10
C VAL A 61 -2.86 -1.95 -4.14
N ILE A 62 -2.73 -2.23 -2.83
CA ILE A 62 -3.29 -1.42 -1.75
C ILE A 62 -2.12 -0.75 -1.04
N THR A 63 -2.06 0.58 -1.11
CA THR A 63 -0.93 1.35 -0.58
C THR A 63 -1.36 2.77 -0.20
N PRO A 64 -0.66 3.45 0.72
CA PRO A 64 -0.87 4.87 0.93
C PRO A 64 -0.63 5.66 -0.36
N MET A 65 -1.40 6.71 -0.56
CA MET A 65 -1.24 7.65 -1.69
C MET A 65 -0.92 9.07 -1.21
N VAL A 66 -0.51 9.21 0.03
CA VAL A 66 -0.03 10.45 0.65
C VAL A 66 1.24 10.16 1.43
N ASP A 67 2.06 11.17 1.65
CA ASP A 67 3.17 11.08 2.58
C ASP A 67 2.73 11.63 3.95
N LEU A 68 3.04 10.89 5.03
CA LEU A 68 2.79 11.32 6.40
C LEU A 68 4.10 11.33 7.18
N GLY A 69 4.30 12.38 7.95
CA GLY A 69 5.51 12.54 8.73
C GLY A 69 5.34 13.44 9.95
N LEU A 70 6.41 13.54 10.71
CA LEU A 70 6.51 14.48 11.83
C LEU A 70 7.64 15.48 11.57
N PRO A 71 7.54 16.70 12.09
CA PRO A 71 8.62 17.64 12.06
C PRO A 71 9.90 17.01 12.64
N LEU A 72 11.03 17.21 11.98
CA LEU A 72 12.34 16.70 12.36
C LEU A 72 12.53 15.17 12.26
N ALA A 73 11.48 14.35 12.29
CA ALA A 73 11.56 12.90 12.14
C ALA A 73 11.43 12.43 10.68
N GLY A 74 10.93 13.31 9.81
CA GLY A 74 10.68 12.98 8.40
C GLY A 74 9.41 12.14 8.16
N ALA A 75 9.23 11.70 6.93
CA ALA A 75 8.08 10.90 6.54
C ALA A 75 8.25 9.43 6.95
N PHE A 76 7.26 8.88 7.65
CA PHE A 76 7.15 7.46 8.00
C PHE A 76 6.14 6.71 7.13
N VAL A 77 5.25 7.43 6.42
CA VAL A 77 4.46 6.91 5.31
C VAL A 77 4.88 7.67 4.05
N LYS A 78 5.16 6.96 2.97
CA LYS A 78 5.76 7.53 1.75
C LYS A 78 4.98 7.16 0.48
N GLY A 79 3.67 7.33 0.52
CA GLY A 79 2.79 6.94 -0.59
C GLY A 79 3.08 7.69 -1.87
N CYS A 80 3.13 9.03 -1.84
CA CYS A 80 3.41 9.85 -3.02
C CYS A 80 4.76 9.50 -3.66
N THR A 81 5.76 9.21 -2.82
CA THR A 81 7.12 8.92 -3.28
C THR A 81 7.22 7.51 -3.88
N VAL A 82 6.53 6.53 -3.31
CA VAL A 82 6.72 5.11 -3.65
C VAL A 82 5.72 4.59 -4.68
N VAL A 83 4.52 5.15 -4.77
CA VAL A 83 3.49 4.71 -5.73
C VAL A 83 3.99 4.65 -7.18
N PRO A 84 4.73 5.64 -7.71
CA PRO A 84 5.25 5.56 -9.08
C PRO A 84 6.17 4.35 -9.32
N GLU A 85 6.99 3.99 -8.33
CA GLU A 85 7.87 2.82 -8.42
C GLU A 85 7.09 1.51 -8.31
N LEU A 86 6.10 1.44 -7.41
CA LEU A 86 5.19 0.30 -7.29
C LEU A 86 4.48 0.01 -8.60
N VAL A 87 3.92 1.06 -9.20
CA VAL A 87 3.19 0.94 -10.47
C VAL A 87 4.12 0.53 -11.61
N LYS A 88 5.31 1.11 -11.70
CA LYS A 88 6.31 0.71 -12.69
C LYS A 88 6.72 -0.75 -12.56
N ARG A 89 6.87 -1.24 -11.32
CA ARG A 89 7.32 -2.61 -11.04
C ARG A 89 6.24 -3.65 -11.22
N PHE A 90 5.04 -3.36 -10.76
CA PHE A 90 3.96 -4.32 -10.68
C PHE A 90 2.85 -4.14 -11.73
N GLN A 91 2.86 -3.03 -12.47
CA GLN A 91 1.87 -2.73 -13.51
C GLN A 91 0.44 -3.11 -13.09
N PRO A 92 -0.03 -2.66 -11.91
CA PRO A 92 -1.30 -3.11 -11.38
C PRO A 92 -2.46 -2.57 -12.22
N ARG A 93 -3.50 -3.38 -12.38
CA ARG A 93 -4.76 -2.94 -13.01
C ARG A 93 -5.51 -1.93 -12.13
N THR A 94 -5.36 -2.08 -10.81
CA THR A 94 -6.05 -1.22 -9.85
C THR A 94 -5.11 -0.84 -8.71
N VAL A 95 -5.12 0.44 -8.34
CA VAL A 95 -4.51 0.95 -7.11
C VAL A 95 -5.61 1.43 -6.18
N LEU A 96 -5.62 0.91 -4.94
CA LEU A 96 -6.51 1.37 -3.89
C LEU A 96 -5.70 2.18 -2.88
N ALA A 97 -6.20 3.38 -2.56
CA ALA A 97 -5.64 4.18 -1.49
C ALA A 97 -5.96 3.52 -0.13
N SER A 98 -4.90 3.22 0.65
CA SER A 98 -5.04 2.92 2.08
C SER A 98 -4.98 4.20 2.91
N THR A 99 -4.73 4.20 4.16
CA THR A 99 -4.42 5.34 5.07
C THR A 99 -5.16 6.67 4.83
N SER A 100 -5.37 7.09 3.60
CA SER A 100 -6.03 8.34 3.19
C SER A 100 -7.25 8.09 2.29
N GLY A 101 -7.72 6.85 2.19
CA GLY A 101 -8.93 6.52 1.42
C GLY A 101 -10.19 6.93 2.17
N GLY A 102 -11.17 7.48 1.44
CA GLY A 102 -12.44 7.91 2.02
C GLY A 102 -12.32 9.17 2.89
N ASP A 103 -13.14 9.24 3.94
CA ASP A 103 -13.23 10.39 4.86
C ASP A 103 -12.35 10.20 6.12
N VAL A 104 -11.12 9.76 5.96
CA VAL A 104 -10.20 9.56 7.10
C VAL A 104 -9.87 10.90 7.76
N ARG A 105 -10.08 10.98 9.07
CA ARG A 105 -9.68 12.10 9.92
C ARG A 105 -8.63 11.65 10.93
N PHE A 106 -7.58 12.41 11.07
CA PHE A 106 -6.55 12.17 12.08
C PHE A 106 -6.86 12.99 13.31
N GLU A 107 -7.18 12.31 14.42
CA GLU A 107 -7.48 12.95 15.71
C GLU A 107 -6.53 12.42 16.78
N GLY A 108 -6.18 13.28 17.75
CA GLY A 108 -5.34 12.93 18.88
C GLY A 108 -4.34 14.02 19.23
N ALA A 109 -3.57 13.79 20.31
CA ALA A 109 -2.62 14.77 20.84
C ALA A 109 -1.52 15.18 19.85
N LEU A 110 -1.18 14.32 18.90
CA LEU A 110 -0.15 14.56 17.89
C LEU A 110 -0.71 15.00 16.53
N SER A 111 -2.05 15.09 16.38
CA SER A 111 -2.65 15.47 15.09
C SER A 111 -2.21 16.84 14.59
N GLY A 112 -1.97 17.79 15.50
CA GLY A 112 -1.45 19.14 15.17
C GLY A 112 0.02 19.15 14.74
N LEU A 113 0.77 18.07 14.96
CA LEU A 113 2.16 17.91 14.54
C LEU A 113 2.29 17.03 13.30
N LEU A 114 1.24 16.30 12.94
CA LEU A 114 1.26 15.43 11.77
C LEU A 114 1.33 16.29 10.49
N GLN A 115 2.36 16.07 9.71
CA GLN A 115 2.52 16.70 8.40
C GLN A 115 2.09 15.71 7.31
N MET A 116 1.09 16.10 6.53
CA MET A 116 0.66 15.37 5.35
C MET A 116 1.11 16.14 4.11
N ALA A 117 1.78 15.44 3.20
CA ALA A 117 2.19 15.97 1.90
C ALA A 117 1.50 15.21 0.77
N GLY A 118 1.05 15.98 -0.22
CA GLY A 118 0.28 15.48 -1.35
C GLY A 118 -1.16 15.10 -1.00
N SER A 119 -1.85 14.63 -1.99
CA SER A 119 -3.19 14.06 -1.86
C SER A 119 -3.30 12.79 -2.72
N ALA A 120 -4.25 11.91 -2.37
CA ALA A 120 -4.50 10.71 -3.16
C ALA A 120 -4.89 11.05 -4.60
N ALA A 121 -5.63 12.14 -4.82
CA ALA A 121 -6.02 12.60 -6.14
C ALA A 121 -4.81 13.09 -6.97
N GLU A 122 -3.89 13.85 -6.35
CA GLU A 122 -2.65 14.27 -7.01
C GLU A 122 -1.78 13.09 -7.37
N THR A 123 -1.58 12.15 -6.43
CA THR A 123 -0.80 10.94 -6.68
C THR A 123 -1.43 10.08 -7.78
N ALA A 124 -2.76 10.04 -7.86
CA ALA A 124 -3.48 9.33 -8.92
C ALA A 124 -3.21 9.90 -10.31
N THR A 125 -2.85 11.18 -10.45
CA THR A 125 -2.49 11.76 -11.76
C THR A 125 -1.18 11.20 -12.32
N CYS A 126 -0.34 10.59 -11.48
CA CYS A 126 0.90 9.95 -11.88
C CYS A 126 0.71 8.49 -12.32
N LEU A 127 -0.50 7.94 -12.21
CA LEU A 127 -0.80 6.57 -12.62
C LEU A 127 -0.93 6.48 -14.15
N PRO A 128 -0.47 5.37 -14.77
CA PRO A 128 -0.74 5.09 -16.17
C PRO A 128 -2.24 5.06 -16.48
N ALA A 129 -2.62 5.42 -17.70
CA ALA A 129 -4.03 5.49 -18.11
C ALA A 129 -4.77 4.14 -17.99
N GLU A 130 -4.04 3.04 -18.09
CA GLU A 130 -4.56 1.67 -17.94
C GLU A 130 -4.74 1.25 -16.47
N THR A 131 -4.17 1.98 -15.53
CA THR A 131 -4.27 1.70 -14.08
C THR A 131 -5.45 2.47 -13.48
N ARG A 132 -6.45 1.76 -13.01
CA ARG A 132 -7.60 2.35 -12.34
C ARG A 132 -7.25 2.74 -10.89
N TRP A 133 -7.52 3.97 -10.51
CA TRP A 133 -7.48 4.38 -9.13
C TRP A 133 -8.84 4.22 -8.47
N LEU A 134 -8.86 3.66 -7.26
CA LEU A 134 -10.03 3.58 -6.39
C LEU A 134 -9.77 4.33 -5.08
N ASN A 135 -10.56 5.37 -4.84
CA ASN A 135 -10.67 5.99 -3.52
C ASN A 135 -11.66 5.15 -2.70
N SER A 136 -11.13 4.21 -1.91
CA SER A 136 -11.94 3.25 -1.19
C SER A 136 -12.74 3.90 -0.06
N SER A 137 -14.03 3.58 0.02
CA SER A 137 -14.91 3.98 1.13
C SER A 137 -15.17 2.79 2.06
N PRO A 138 -15.17 2.99 3.39
CA PRO A 138 -15.47 1.93 4.33
C PRO A 138 -16.84 1.28 4.07
N GLY A 139 -16.89 -0.05 4.08
CA GLY A 139 -18.12 -0.83 3.87
C GLY A 139 -18.50 -1.08 2.42
N GLU A 140 -17.86 -0.44 1.46
CA GLU A 140 -18.12 -0.69 0.04
C GLU A 140 -17.32 -1.90 -0.47
N ARG A 141 -17.87 -2.53 -1.52
CA ARG A 141 -17.23 -3.65 -2.22
C ARG A 141 -16.76 -3.19 -3.58
N TYR A 142 -15.53 -3.51 -3.91
CA TYR A 142 -14.92 -3.16 -5.19
C TYR A 142 -14.52 -4.39 -5.97
N GLN A 143 -14.82 -4.40 -7.27
CA GLN A 143 -14.31 -5.38 -8.20
C GLN A 143 -12.93 -4.92 -8.68
N LEU A 144 -11.89 -5.75 -8.46
CA LEU A 144 -10.49 -5.39 -8.76
C LEU A 144 -10.03 -5.78 -10.17
N ARG A 145 -10.93 -6.39 -10.94
CA ARG A 145 -10.71 -6.81 -12.33
C ARG A 145 -11.65 -6.10 -13.28
#